data_116602390217859a5134c319bde0d945
#
_entry.id   116602390217859a5134c319bde0d945
#
_cell.length_a   1.000
_cell.length_b   1.000
_cell.length_c   1.000
_cell.angle_alpha   90.00
_cell.angle_beta   90.00
_cell.angle_gamma   90.00
#
_symmetry.space_group_name_H-M   'P 1'
#
loop_
_entity.id
_entity.type
_entity.pdbx_description
1 polymer ?
#
loop_
_entity_poly.entity_id
_entity_poly.type
_entity_poly.pdbx_seq_one_letter_code
_entity_poly.pdbx_strand_id
1 'polypeptide(L)'
;MIRVVVVDDHPVVRHGLIAILRYEQGIEVVGDAADGTEAVRLILEQRPDVVLLDLRLPQLSGIEVMRQARPQAPQVRFLVLTTYDTDEYIGPALAAGAQGYLLKDATPDELSRAVRSLVQGGAALEPGVAARLLERMAENERGEDLSARELEVLRLLVEGASNKVIAGRLNLSENTVKSHISHIFGKLGVQSRAEAVAVALQRGLVPLERT
;
A
#
# COMPACT_ATOMS: atom_id res chain seq x y z
N MET A 1 -23.25 -17.10 -4.91
CA MET A 1 -23.00 -16.50 -3.59
C MET A 1 -21.55 -16.08 -3.58
N ILE A 2 -21.24 -14.85 -3.23
CA ILE A 2 -19.88 -14.32 -3.22
C ILE A 2 -19.19 -14.77 -1.94
N ARG A 3 -18.10 -15.52 -2.07
CA ARG A 3 -17.34 -16.07 -0.94
C ARG A 3 -16.27 -15.08 -0.51
N VAL A 4 -16.30 -14.66 0.76
CA VAL A 4 -15.42 -13.62 1.30
C VAL A 4 -14.60 -14.18 2.47
N VAL A 5 -13.31 -13.85 2.49
CA VAL A 5 -12.44 -14.03 3.66
C VAL A 5 -12.12 -12.64 4.22
N VAL A 6 -12.15 -12.52 5.56
CA VAL A 6 -11.85 -11.27 6.27
C VAL A 6 -10.54 -11.41 7.03
N VAL A 7 -9.58 -10.52 6.78
CA VAL A 7 -8.25 -10.54 7.39
C VAL A 7 -7.96 -9.21 8.06
N ASP A 8 -7.90 -9.21 9.38
CA ASP A 8 -7.63 -8.01 10.20
C ASP A 8 -7.12 -8.46 11.58
N ASP A 9 -6.06 -7.87 12.08
CA ASP A 9 -5.49 -8.20 13.39
C ASP A 9 -6.31 -7.66 14.57
N HIS A 10 -7.17 -6.65 14.32
CA HIS A 10 -8.04 -6.06 15.33
C HIS A 10 -9.35 -6.85 15.48
N PRO A 11 -9.58 -7.57 16.58
CA PRO A 11 -10.76 -8.45 16.71
C PRO A 11 -12.11 -7.72 16.56
N VAL A 12 -12.20 -6.48 17.07
CA VAL A 12 -13.45 -5.69 17.00
C VAL A 12 -13.76 -5.31 15.55
N VAL A 13 -12.78 -4.89 14.78
CA VAL A 13 -12.93 -4.55 13.36
C VAL A 13 -13.31 -5.81 12.58
N ARG A 14 -12.56 -6.90 12.75
CA ARG A 14 -12.77 -8.16 12.05
C ARG A 14 -14.19 -8.69 12.29
N HIS A 15 -14.63 -8.78 13.56
CA HIS A 15 -16.00 -9.23 13.88
C HIS A 15 -17.07 -8.26 13.38
N GLY A 16 -16.82 -6.95 13.39
CA GLY A 16 -17.71 -5.94 12.83
C GLY A 16 -17.93 -6.13 11.33
N LEU A 17 -16.84 -6.31 10.56
CA LEU A 17 -16.89 -6.58 9.13
C LEU A 17 -17.64 -7.88 8.81
N ILE A 18 -17.39 -8.94 9.58
CA ILE A 18 -18.11 -10.21 9.45
C ILE A 18 -19.61 -10.02 9.71
N ALA A 19 -19.97 -9.29 10.76
CA ALA A 19 -21.36 -9.01 11.08
C ALA A 19 -22.06 -8.25 9.95
N ILE A 20 -21.43 -7.20 9.42
CA ILE A 20 -21.95 -6.42 8.28
C ILE A 20 -22.20 -7.33 7.07
N LEU A 21 -21.19 -8.12 6.67
CA LEU A 21 -21.29 -8.95 5.47
C LEU A 21 -22.32 -10.07 5.60
N ARG A 22 -22.57 -10.60 6.82
CA ARG A 22 -23.60 -11.62 7.05
C ARG A 22 -25.02 -11.13 6.82
N TYR A 23 -25.29 -9.82 6.94
CA TYR A 23 -26.60 -9.25 6.64
C TYR A 23 -26.80 -9.00 5.13
N GLU A 24 -25.71 -9.09 4.34
CA GLU A 24 -25.75 -8.82 2.91
C GLU A 24 -26.21 -10.04 2.10
N GLN A 25 -27.31 -9.91 1.37
CA GLN A 25 -27.80 -10.98 0.51
C GLN A 25 -26.79 -11.33 -0.58
N GLY A 26 -26.51 -12.61 -0.74
CA GLY A 26 -25.61 -13.13 -1.77
C GLY A 26 -24.12 -13.04 -1.43
N ILE A 27 -23.76 -12.65 -0.20
CA ILE A 27 -22.38 -12.69 0.33
C ILE A 27 -22.30 -13.74 1.44
N GLU A 28 -21.23 -14.50 1.46
CA GLU A 28 -20.93 -15.53 2.47
C GLU A 28 -19.51 -15.33 2.98
N VAL A 29 -19.35 -15.15 4.29
CA VAL A 29 -18.03 -15.15 4.93
C VAL A 29 -17.62 -16.58 5.17
N VAL A 30 -16.63 -17.06 4.44
CA VAL A 30 -16.14 -18.45 4.46
C VAL A 30 -14.96 -18.66 5.41
N GLY A 31 -14.44 -17.58 6.01
CA GLY A 31 -13.40 -17.63 7.02
C GLY A 31 -12.87 -16.27 7.39
N ASP A 32 -12.09 -16.22 8.47
CA ASP A 32 -11.38 -15.02 8.93
C ASP A 32 -10.01 -15.38 9.48
N ALA A 33 -9.07 -14.44 9.43
CA ALA A 33 -7.73 -14.60 9.94
C ALA A 33 -7.28 -13.34 10.70
N ALA A 34 -6.41 -13.53 11.70
CA ALA A 34 -5.87 -12.46 12.54
C ALA A 34 -4.42 -12.09 12.18
N ASP A 35 -3.77 -12.88 11.34
CA ASP A 35 -2.39 -12.65 10.89
C ASP A 35 -2.20 -13.07 9.43
N GLY A 36 -1.08 -12.61 8.85
CA GLY A 36 -0.83 -12.83 7.43
C GLY A 36 -0.50 -14.28 7.06
N THR A 37 0.07 -15.06 7.96
CA THR A 37 0.41 -16.47 7.69
C THR A 37 -0.86 -17.33 7.64
N GLU A 38 -1.76 -17.13 8.60
CA GLU A 38 -3.07 -17.77 8.59
C GLU A 38 -3.90 -17.34 7.38
N ALA A 39 -3.82 -16.05 7.02
CA ALA A 39 -4.50 -15.51 5.85
C ALA A 39 -4.09 -16.23 4.56
N VAL A 40 -2.79 -16.41 4.29
CA VAL A 40 -2.32 -17.14 3.11
C VAL A 40 -2.86 -18.56 3.08
N ARG A 41 -2.76 -19.31 4.18
CA ARG A 41 -3.28 -20.67 4.29
C ARG A 41 -4.78 -20.72 3.96
N LEU A 42 -5.55 -19.84 4.60
CA LEU A 42 -7.01 -19.81 4.45
C LEU A 42 -7.44 -19.44 3.02
N ILE A 43 -6.76 -18.47 2.39
CA ILE A 43 -7.00 -18.07 0.99
C ILE A 43 -6.79 -19.25 0.04
N LEU A 44 -5.71 -20.01 0.23
CA LEU A 44 -5.40 -21.16 -0.63
C LEU A 44 -6.35 -22.34 -0.42
N GLU A 45 -6.79 -22.59 0.81
CA GLU A 45 -7.74 -23.65 1.15
C GLU A 45 -9.16 -23.31 0.69
N GLN A 46 -9.64 -22.12 1.02
CA GLN A 46 -11.02 -21.71 0.77
C GLN A 46 -11.28 -21.19 -0.64
N ARG A 47 -10.25 -20.69 -1.32
CA ARG A 47 -10.32 -20.05 -2.64
C ARG A 47 -11.52 -19.09 -2.73
N PRO A 48 -11.54 -18.03 -1.90
CA PRO A 48 -12.62 -17.05 -1.89
C PRO A 48 -12.67 -16.27 -3.19
N ASP A 49 -13.80 -15.61 -3.46
CA ASP A 49 -13.91 -14.66 -4.56
C ASP A 49 -13.23 -13.34 -4.20
N VAL A 50 -13.39 -12.90 -2.94
CA VAL A 50 -12.84 -11.64 -2.43
C VAL A 50 -12.18 -11.87 -1.06
N VAL A 51 -11.05 -11.21 -0.85
CA VAL A 51 -10.39 -11.08 0.46
C VAL A 51 -10.46 -9.63 0.89
N LEU A 52 -11.10 -9.35 2.03
CA LEU A 52 -10.95 -8.08 2.73
C LEU A 52 -9.66 -8.15 3.53
N LEU A 53 -8.71 -7.27 3.26
CA LEU A 53 -7.34 -7.40 3.73
C LEU A 53 -6.83 -6.12 4.37
N ASP A 54 -6.50 -6.18 5.66
CA ASP A 54 -5.67 -5.14 6.27
C ASP A 54 -4.22 -5.28 5.79
N LEU A 55 -3.55 -4.16 5.62
CA LEU A 55 -2.13 -4.13 5.25
C LEU A 55 -1.20 -4.34 6.45
N ARG A 56 -1.64 -3.94 7.64
CA ARG A 56 -0.85 -4.06 8.87
C ARG A 56 -1.25 -5.31 9.64
N LEU A 57 -0.58 -6.39 9.32
CA LEU A 57 -0.80 -7.67 9.98
C LEU A 57 0.47 -8.15 10.68
N PRO A 58 0.34 -8.90 11.77
CA PRO A 58 1.46 -9.63 12.36
C PRO A 58 2.00 -10.69 11.40
N GLN A 59 3.26 -11.05 11.56
CA GLN A 59 4.02 -12.08 10.84
C GLN A 59 4.26 -11.72 9.37
N LEU A 60 3.21 -11.60 8.55
CA LEU A 60 3.26 -11.21 7.15
C LEU A 60 2.36 -10.01 6.90
N SER A 61 2.87 -8.96 6.30
CA SER A 61 2.06 -7.81 5.89
C SER A 61 1.03 -8.20 4.83
N GLY A 62 -0.07 -7.43 4.71
CA GLY A 62 -1.08 -7.68 3.68
C GLY A 62 -0.52 -7.64 2.26
N ILE A 63 0.53 -6.85 2.00
CA ILE A 63 1.23 -6.83 0.72
C ILE A 63 1.93 -8.18 0.46
N GLU A 64 2.58 -8.74 1.47
CA GLU A 64 3.23 -10.06 1.36
C GLU A 64 2.21 -11.18 1.22
N VAL A 65 1.06 -11.09 1.92
CA VAL A 65 -0.07 -12.02 1.73
C VAL A 65 -0.51 -12.04 0.27
N MET A 66 -0.72 -10.88 -0.35
CA MET A 66 -1.11 -10.80 -1.76
C MET A 66 -0.05 -11.40 -2.68
N ARG A 67 1.24 -11.09 -2.45
CA ARG A 67 2.35 -11.61 -3.26
C ARG A 67 2.47 -13.14 -3.18
N GLN A 68 2.20 -13.73 -2.02
CA GLN A 68 2.27 -15.18 -1.84
C GLN A 68 1.03 -15.90 -2.34
N ALA A 69 -0.16 -15.35 -2.13
CA ALA A 69 -1.41 -15.99 -2.51
C ALA A 69 -1.71 -15.89 -4.01
N ARG A 70 -1.44 -14.74 -4.64
CA ARG A 70 -1.84 -14.46 -6.02
C ARG A 70 -1.30 -15.46 -7.08
N PRO A 71 -0.04 -15.93 -7.04
CA PRO A 71 0.46 -16.91 -8.00
C PRO A 71 -0.29 -18.25 -7.95
N GLN A 72 -0.82 -18.61 -6.77
CA GLN A 72 -1.50 -19.89 -6.51
C GLN A 72 -3.03 -19.78 -6.58
N ALA A 73 -3.57 -18.55 -6.46
CA ALA A 73 -5.00 -18.26 -6.49
C ALA A 73 -5.27 -16.97 -7.31
N PRO A 74 -4.98 -16.96 -8.62
CA PRO A 74 -5.04 -15.75 -9.45
C PRO A 74 -6.46 -15.18 -9.64
N GLN A 75 -7.49 -15.98 -9.36
CA GLN A 75 -8.89 -15.58 -9.45
C GLN A 75 -9.35 -14.76 -8.23
N VAL A 76 -8.64 -14.82 -7.11
CA VAL A 76 -8.99 -14.13 -5.87
C VAL A 76 -8.78 -12.62 -6.04
N ARG A 77 -9.78 -11.85 -5.62
CA ARG A 77 -9.74 -10.38 -5.63
C ARG A 77 -9.39 -9.87 -4.24
N PHE A 78 -8.52 -8.88 -4.17
CA PHE A 78 -8.11 -8.26 -2.91
C PHE A 78 -8.70 -6.88 -2.79
N LEU A 79 -9.52 -6.66 -1.75
CA LEU A 79 -10.03 -5.38 -1.30
C LEU A 79 -9.26 -4.99 -0.04
N VAL A 80 -8.38 -4.03 -0.17
CA VAL A 80 -7.61 -3.50 0.95
C VAL A 80 -8.50 -2.63 1.82
N LEU A 81 -8.46 -2.85 3.14
CA LEU A 81 -9.10 -2.01 4.15
C LEU A 81 -8.02 -1.41 5.06
N THR A 82 -7.99 -0.10 5.22
CA THR A 82 -6.99 0.58 6.03
C THR A 82 -7.61 1.70 6.86
N THR A 83 -7.00 1.99 8.02
CA THR A 83 -7.38 3.14 8.86
C THR A 83 -6.73 4.43 8.39
N TYR A 84 -5.73 4.35 7.55
CA TYR A 84 -4.91 5.48 7.14
C TYR A 84 -4.78 5.59 5.64
N ASP A 85 -4.96 6.74 5.23
CA ASP A 85 -4.82 7.43 4.00
C ASP A 85 -3.33 7.75 3.68
N THR A 86 -2.42 6.84 4.02
CA THR A 86 -1.00 7.07 3.77
C THR A 86 -0.64 6.61 2.36
N ASP A 87 -0.26 7.57 1.53
CA ASP A 87 0.21 7.38 0.14
C ASP A 87 1.26 6.29 -0.01
N GLU A 88 2.00 6.03 1.07
CA GLU A 88 3.07 5.03 1.15
C GLU A 88 2.59 3.61 0.83
N TYR A 89 1.33 3.25 1.13
CA TYR A 89 0.82 1.89 0.97
C TYR A 89 -0.02 1.68 -0.28
N ILE A 90 -0.62 2.74 -0.85
CA ILE A 90 -1.52 2.62 -2.01
C ILE A 90 -0.77 2.02 -3.22
N GLY A 91 0.33 2.63 -3.62
CA GLY A 91 1.11 2.18 -4.77
C GLY A 91 1.63 0.74 -4.62
N PRO A 92 2.31 0.39 -3.52
CA PRO A 92 2.75 -0.98 -3.26
C PRO A 92 1.63 -2.00 -3.20
N ALA A 93 0.45 -1.68 -2.63
CA ALA A 93 -0.70 -2.58 -2.59
C ALA A 93 -1.26 -2.85 -3.99
N LEU A 94 -1.44 -1.82 -4.81
CA LEU A 94 -1.89 -1.96 -6.20
C LEU A 94 -0.87 -2.75 -7.04
N ALA A 95 0.43 -2.49 -6.88
CA ALA A 95 1.49 -3.25 -7.54
C ALA A 95 1.52 -4.74 -7.10
N ALA A 96 1.17 -5.02 -5.84
CA ALA A 96 1.02 -6.39 -5.35
C ALA A 96 -0.26 -7.07 -5.85
N GLY A 97 -1.19 -6.32 -6.42
CA GLY A 97 -2.39 -6.83 -7.09
C GLY A 97 -3.69 -6.58 -6.33
N ALA A 98 -3.78 -5.57 -5.48
CA ALA A 98 -5.06 -5.09 -4.97
C ALA A 98 -5.91 -4.55 -6.12
N GLN A 99 -7.19 -4.94 -6.17
CA GLN A 99 -8.17 -4.43 -7.13
C GLN A 99 -9.14 -3.44 -6.50
N GLY A 100 -9.15 -3.35 -5.17
CA GLY A 100 -9.93 -2.37 -4.43
C GLY A 100 -9.18 -1.84 -3.23
N TYR A 101 -9.56 -0.63 -2.81
CA TYR A 101 -8.96 0.06 -1.68
C TYR A 101 -10.01 0.97 -1.02
N LEU A 102 -10.35 0.69 0.23
CA LEU A 102 -11.31 1.44 1.04
C LEU A 102 -10.69 1.80 2.39
N LEU A 103 -11.21 2.83 3.00
CA LEU A 103 -10.93 3.14 4.39
C LEU A 103 -11.80 2.27 5.33
N LYS A 104 -11.33 2.01 6.55
CA LYS A 104 -12.07 1.22 7.54
C LYS A 104 -13.29 1.94 8.13
N ASP A 105 -13.48 3.22 7.81
CA ASP A 105 -14.67 4.01 8.14
C ASP A 105 -15.72 3.98 7.01
N ALA A 106 -15.47 3.25 5.93
CA ALA A 106 -16.43 3.04 4.86
C ALA A 106 -17.76 2.47 5.41
N THR A 107 -18.86 2.97 4.87
CA THR A 107 -20.19 2.50 5.26
C THR A 107 -20.44 1.05 4.82
N PRO A 108 -21.37 0.32 5.47
CA PRO A 108 -21.76 -1.03 5.05
C PRO A 108 -22.15 -1.11 3.56
N ASP A 109 -22.87 -0.11 3.05
CA ASP A 109 -23.29 -0.05 1.64
C ASP A 109 -22.12 0.13 0.68
N GLU A 110 -21.09 0.90 1.06
CA GLU A 110 -19.87 1.07 0.28
C GLU A 110 -19.05 -0.22 0.23
N LEU A 111 -18.90 -0.88 1.38
CA LEU A 111 -18.22 -2.15 1.47
C LEU A 111 -18.90 -3.21 0.59
N SER A 112 -20.22 -3.34 0.69
CA SER A 112 -20.99 -4.30 -0.09
C SER A 112 -20.93 -4.03 -1.60
N ARG A 113 -21.02 -2.76 -2.00
CA ARG A 113 -20.86 -2.34 -3.41
C ARG A 113 -19.45 -2.66 -3.92
N ALA A 114 -18.42 -2.41 -3.12
CA ALA A 114 -17.05 -2.71 -3.46
C ALA A 114 -16.83 -4.21 -3.71
N VAL A 115 -17.29 -5.06 -2.79
CA VAL A 115 -17.21 -6.53 -2.91
C VAL A 115 -17.88 -7.00 -4.21
N ARG A 116 -19.09 -6.52 -4.51
CA ARG A 116 -19.83 -6.88 -5.73
C ARG A 116 -19.14 -6.39 -7.00
N SER A 117 -18.64 -5.15 -6.99
CA SER A 117 -17.90 -4.56 -8.12
C SER A 117 -16.67 -5.39 -8.48
N LEU A 118 -15.90 -5.81 -7.48
CA LEU A 118 -14.69 -6.61 -7.71
C LEU A 118 -14.99 -7.95 -8.38
N VAL A 119 -16.05 -8.64 -7.96
CA VAL A 119 -16.44 -9.93 -8.57
C VAL A 119 -16.89 -9.76 -10.02
N GLN A 120 -17.48 -8.61 -10.36
CA GLN A 120 -17.86 -8.26 -11.73
C GLN A 120 -16.69 -7.81 -12.62
N GLY A 121 -15.47 -7.79 -12.07
CA GLY A 121 -14.27 -7.37 -12.79
C GLY A 121 -14.03 -5.84 -12.78
N GLY A 122 -14.80 -5.11 -11.98
CA GLY A 122 -14.59 -3.68 -11.73
C GLY A 122 -13.46 -3.42 -10.71
N ALA A 123 -13.17 -2.15 -10.50
CA ALA A 123 -12.33 -1.67 -9.40
C ALA A 123 -13.20 -1.00 -8.33
N ALA A 124 -12.72 -1.03 -7.10
CA ALA A 124 -13.37 -0.36 -5.98
C ALA A 124 -12.34 0.55 -5.28
N LEU A 125 -12.25 1.78 -5.74
CA LEU A 125 -11.36 2.78 -5.16
C LEU A 125 -12.20 3.90 -4.57
N GLU A 126 -11.90 4.26 -3.34
CA GLU A 126 -12.45 5.48 -2.74
C GLU A 126 -11.99 6.71 -3.53
N PRO A 127 -12.83 7.75 -3.68
CA PRO A 127 -12.48 8.94 -4.47
C PRO A 127 -11.16 9.60 -4.05
N GLY A 128 -10.85 9.66 -2.76
CA GLY A 128 -9.59 10.18 -2.24
C GLY A 128 -8.39 9.33 -2.66
N VAL A 129 -8.53 8.02 -2.63
CA VAL A 129 -7.49 7.06 -3.09
C VAL A 129 -7.30 7.17 -4.60
N ALA A 130 -8.39 7.28 -5.36
CA ALA A 130 -8.34 7.44 -6.81
C ALA A 130 -7.66 8.74 -7.24
N ALA A 131 -7.96 9.87 -6.57
CA ALA A 131 -7.32 11.15 -6.83
C ALA A 131 -5.79 11.08 -6.62
N ARG A 132 -5.34 10.50 -5.52
CA ARG A 132 -3.91 10.31 -5.22
C ARG A 132 -3.20 9.36 -6.17
N LEU A 133 -3.91 8.32 -6.62
CA LEU A 133 -3.36 7.44 -7.65
C LEU A 133 -3.11 8.20 -8.95
N LEU A 134 -4.07 9.05 -9.36
CA LEU A 134 -3.93 9.90 -10.55
C LEU A 134 -2.81 10.93 -10.39
N GLU A 135 -2.66 11.55 -9.24
CA GLU A 135 -1.53 12.45 -8.93
C GLU A 135 -0.19 11.74 -9.07
N ARG A 136 -0.06 10.53 -8.50
CA ARG A 136 1.16 9.70 -8.65
C ARG A 136 1.42 9.25 -10.08
N MET A 137 0.37 8.88 -10.82
CA MET A 137 0.53 8.53 -12.23
C MET A 137 1.00 9.74 -13.05
N ALA A 138 0.44 10.92 -12.79
CA ALA A 138 0.87 12.17 -13.41
C ALA A 138 2.31 12.55 -13.02
N GLU A 139 2.74 12.28 -11.79
CA GLU A 139 4.13 12.43 -11.36
C GLU A 139 5.06 11.43 -12.06
N ASN A 140 4.63 10.18 -12.24
CA ASN A 140 5.38 9.17 -12.97
C ASN A 140 5.43 9.43 -14.49
N GLU A 141 4.37 9.99 -15.09
CA GLU A 141 4.34 10.38 -16.51
C GLU A 141 5.23 11.60 -16.81
N ARG A 142 5.47 12.46 -15.82
CA ARG A 142 6.44 13.56 -15.94
C ARG A 142 7.88 13.10 -15.92
N GLY A 143 8.11 11.78 -15.84
CA GLY A 143 9.36 11.07 -16.02
C GLY A 143 10.45 11.51 -15.05
N GLU A 144 10.86 10.62 -14.17
CA GLU A 144 12.10 10.68 -13.38
C GLU A 144 12.27 11.86 -12.40
N ASP A 145 11.34 12.81 -12.28
CA ASP A 145 11.48 13.91 -11.36
C ASP A 145 11.17 13.48 -9.92
N LEU A 146 12.13 13.79 -9.06
CA LEU A 146 11.95 13.62 -7.62
C LEU A 146 10.87 14.60 -7.12
N SER A 147 9.95 14.13 -6.28
CA SER A 147 8.99 15.00 -5.59
C SER A 147 9.73 16.08 -4.79
N ALA A 148 9.07 17.17 -4.44
CA ALA A 148 9.66 18.22 -3.61
C ALA A 148 10.24 17.66 -2.31
N ARG A 149 9.56 16.69 -1.71
CA ARG A 149 10.00 16.03 -0.47
C ARG A 149 11.20 15.12 -0.67
N GLU A 150 11.26 14.39 -1.78
CA GLU A 150 12.40 13.57 -2.14
C GLU A 150 13.62 14.44 -2.47
N LEU A 151 13.43 15.59 -3.11
CA LEU A 151 14.48 16.57 -3.34
C LEU A 151 15.04 17.15 -2.03
N GLU A 152 14.17 17.44 -1.04
CA GLU A 152 14.63 17.88 0.28
C GLU A 152 15.47 16.79 0.97
N VAL A 153 15.02 15.54 0.92
CA VAL A 153 15.77 14.40 1.46
C VAL A 153 17.10 14.24 0.70
N LEU A 154 17.07 14.31 -0.64
CA LEU A 154 18.28 14.19 -1.47
C LEU A 154 19.29 15.29 -1.21
N ARG A 155 18.87 16.54 -1.00
CA ARG A 155 19.76 17.65 -0.58
C ARG A 155 20.51 17.30 0.69
N LEU A 156 19.79 16.84 1.71
CA LEU A 156 20.39 16.43 2.98
C LEU A 156 21.30 15.20 2.85
N LEU A 157 20.98 14.28 1.91
CA LEU A 157 21.87 13.17 1.57
C LEU A 157 23.18 13.66 0.97
N VAL A 158 23.14 14.64 0.08
CA VAL A 158 24.32 15.27 -0.54
C VAL A 158 25.17 16.02 0.51
N GLU A 159 24.53 16.67 1.49
CA GLU A 159 25.22 17.28 2.66
C GLU A 159 25.86 16.24 3.60
N GLY A 160 25.66 14.95 3.38
CA GLY A 160 26.20 13.89 4.23
C GLY A 160 25.41 13.63 5.51
N ALA A 161 24.18 14.16 5.64
CA ALA A 161 23.37 14.02 6.84
C ALA A 161 22.90 12.56 7.05
N SER A 162 23.05 12.02 8.25
CA SER A 162 22.52 10.69 8.60
C SER A 162 20.98 10.67 8.59
N ASN A 163 20.35 9.48 8.48
CA ASN A 163 18.89 9.35 8.48
C ASN A 163 18.24 9.98 9.72
N LYS A 164 18.91 9.89 10.87
CA LYS A 164 18.48 10.52 12.13
C LYS A 164 18.50 12.06 12.04
N VAL A 165 19.53 12.62 11.41
CA VAL A 165 19.64 14.07 11.20
C VAL A 165 18.58 14.55 10.21
N ILE A 166 18.37 13.81 9.11
CA ILE A 166 17.33 14.09 8.12
C ILE A 166 15.95 14.06 8.79
N ALA A 167 15.66 13.02 9.56
CA ALA A 167 14.41 12.88 10.31
C ALA A 167 14.15 14.09 11.21
N GLY A 168 15.15 14.52 11.97
CA GLY A 168 15.04 15.69 12.84
C GLY A 168 14.83 16.99 12.07
N ARG A 169 15.58 17.23 10.99
CA ARG A 169 15.46 18.47 10.18
C ARG A 169 14.13 18.58 9.44
N LEU A 170 13.59 17.44 8.99
CA LEU A 170 12.36 17.39 8.21
C LEU A 170 11.11 17.07 9.02
N ASN A 171 11.25 16.89 10.35
CA ASN A 171 10.19 16.50 11.27
C ASN A 171 9.48 15.20 10.85
N LEU A 172 10.29 14.18 10.50
CA LEU A 172 9.84 12.85 10.08
C LEU A 172 10.33 11.78 11.05
N SER A 173 9.79 10.55 10.93
CA SER A 173 10.39 9.38 11.54
C SER A 173 11.60 8.88 10.72
N GLU A 174 12.55 8.19 11.38
CA GLU A 174 13.69 7.58 10.65
C GLU A 174 13.22 6.53 9.63
N ASN A 175 12.11 5.84 9.89
CA ASN A 175 11.52 4.88 8.97
C ASN A 175 10.95 5.58 7.72
N THR A 176 10.29 6.72 7.89
CA THR A 176 9.80 7.53 6.78
C THR A 176 10.95 8.03 5.91
N VAL A 177 12.07 8.45 6.53
CA VAL A 177 13.27 8.84 5.80
C VAL A 177 13.86 7.67 5.00
N LYS A 178 13.91 6.45 5.58
CA LYS A 178 14.36 5.26 4.85
C LYS A 178 13.49 4.96 3.64
N SER A 179 12.16 5.09 3.75
CA SER A 179 11.24 4.93 2.63
C SER A 179 11.50 5.95 1.52
N HIS A 180 11.65 7.23 1.85
CA HIS A 180 12.02 8.25 0.86
C HIS A 180 13.34 7.94 0.15
N ILE A 181 14.36 7.51 0.90
CA ILE A 181 15.66 7.14 0.32
C ILE A 181 15.50 5.95 -0.65
N SER A 182 14.72 4.95 -0.29
CA SER A 182 14.43 3.81 -1.18
C SER A 182 13.75 4.24 -2.48
N HIS A 183 12.78 5.14 -2.40
CA HIS A 183 12.10 5.69 -3.58
C HIS A 183 13.05 6.53 -4.44
N ILE A 184 13.89 7.38 -3.82
CA ILE A 184 14.92 8.16 -4.52
C ILE A 184 15.85 7.22 -5.29
N PHE A 185 16.32 6.13 -4.65
CA PHE A 185 17.20 5.16 -5.31
C PHE A 185 16.52 4.52 -6.52
N GLY A 186 15.25 4.13 -6.38
CA GLY A 186 14.45 3.58 -7.47
C GLY A 186 14.32 4.56 -8.64
N LYS A 187 13.98 5.83 -8.36
CA LYS A 187 13.81 6.88 -9.39
C LYS A 187 15.11 7.27 -10.06
N LEU A 188 16.23 7.29 -9.33
CA LEU A 188 17.55 7.59 -9.89
C LEU A 188 18.23 6.42 -10.59
N GLY A 189 17.68 5.18 -10.42
CA GLY A 189 18.26 3.96 -10.97
C GLY A 189 19.56 3.54 -10.29
N VAL A 190 19.71 3.82 -8.97
CA VAL A 190 20.92 3.57 -8.19
C VAL A 190 20.68 2.57 -7.07
N GLN A 191 21.74 1.94 -6.57
CA GLN A 191 21.65 0.92 -5.54
C GLN A 191 22.31 1.32 -4.20
N SER A 192 23.00 2.43 -4.18
CA SER A 192 23.71 2.91 -2.99
C SER A 192 23.57 4.41 -2.78
N ARG A 193 23.76 4.81 -1.52
CA ARG A 193 23.78 6.22 -1.13
C ARG A 193 24.85 7.01 -1.89
N ALA A 194 26.04 6.44 -2.06
CA ALA A 194 27.12 7.09 -2.76
C ALA A 194 26.80 7.32 -4.23
N GLU A 195 26.15 6.34 -4.89
CA GLU A 195 25.67 6.48 -6.26
C GLU A 195 24.57 7.55 -6.37
N ALA A 196 23.62 7.59 -5.41
CA ALA A 196 22.58 8.61 -5.39
C ALA A 196 23.16 10.03 -5.30
N VAL A 197 24.15 10.24 -4.44
CA VAL A 197 24.85 11.52 -4.33
C VAL A 197 25.57 11.86 -5.63
N ALA A 198 26.30 10.92 -6.21
CA ALA A 198 27.03 11.13 -7.48
C ALA A 198 26.08 11.52 -8.62
N VAL A 199 24.97 10.77 -8.80
CA VAL A 199 23.95 11.04 -9.82
C VAL A 199 23.26 12.38 -9.59
N ALA A 200 22.92 12.71 -8.32
CA ALA A 200 22.31 14.01 -7.98
C ALA A 200 23.19 15.20 -8.39
N LEU A 201 24.49 15.11 -8.14
CA LEU A 201 25.47 16.15 -8.52
C LEU A 201 25.68 16.19 -10.03
N GLN A 202 25.82 15.02 -10.67
CA GLN A 202 26.03 14.91 -12.12
C GLN A 202 24.83 15.46 -12.93
N ARG A 203 23.60 15.18 -12.49
CA ARG A 203 22.38 15.66 -13.14
C ARG A 203 21.97 17.07 -12.72
N GLY A 204 22.69 17.72 -11.80
CA GLY A 204 22.39 19.06 -11.30
C GLY A 204 21.08 19.14 -10.51
N LEU A 205 20.61 18.03 -9.94
CA LEU A 205 19.36 17.97 -9.15
C LEU A 205 19.49 18.72 -7.82
N VAL A 206 20.70 18.80 -7.30
CA VAL A 206 21.04 19.54 -6.08
C VAL A 206 22.25 20.43 -6.37
N PRO A 207 22.15 21.75 -6.21
CA PRO A 207 23.30 22.63 -6.38
C PRO A 207 24.33 22.37 -5.28
N LEU A 208 25.61 22.32 -5.64
CA LEU A 208 26.68 22.39 -4.66
C LEU A 208 26.71 23.83 -4.13
N GLU A 209 26.25 24.06 -2.91
CA GLU A 209 26.58 25.32 -2.23
C GLU A 209 28.09 25.31 -1.98
N ARG A 210 28.80 26.15 -2.75
CA ARG A 210 30.20 26.43 -2.48
C ARG A 210 30.26 27.27 -1.22
N THR A 211 30.72 26.69 -0.13
CA THR A 211 31.18 27.39 1.07
C THR A 211 32.42 28.20 0.72
#